data_53723cbac015d86b39f97c07d367b29b
#
_entry.id   53723cbac015d86b39f97c07d367b29b
#
_cell.length_a   1.000
_cell.length_b   1.000
_cell.length_c   1.000
_cell.angle_alpha   90.00
_cell.angle_beta   90.00
_cell.angle_gamma   90.00
#
_symmetry.space_group_name_H-M   'P 1'
#
loop_
_entity.id
_entity.type
_entity.pdbx_description
1 polymer ?
#
loop_
_entity_poly.entity_id
_entity_poly.type
_entity_poly.pdbx_seq_one_letter_code
_entity_poly.pdbx_strand_id
1 'polypeptide(L)'
;MSSLGYFVEQYVMLAGVLFTLGCVGFLVRRNVLVQLMSIELMLNAVNLMLVAFNRQHMADQNGQVFAFFIIAVAAAEVAVGLAIVLAFYRLKSSVQSDEADQLRH
;
A
#
# COMPACT_ATOMS: atom_id res chain seq x y z
N MET A 1 14.01 7.86 -29.30
CA MET A 1 13.41 7.31 -28.06
C MET A 1 12.51 6.16 -28.42
N SER A 2 12.74 5.02 -27.80
CA SER A 2 11.87 3.87 -28.01
C SER A 2 10.52 4.10 -27.34
N SER A 3 9.45 3.50 -27.89
CA SER A 3 8.12 3.52 -27.28
C SER A 3 8.14 3.04 -25.83
N LEU A 4 9.11 2.20 -25.49
CA LEU A 4 9.30 1.68 -24.14
C LEU A 4 9.63 2.79 -23.13
N GLY A 5 10.43 3.78 -23.53
CA GLY A 5 10.77 4.91 -22.68
C GLY A 5 9.56 5.73 -22.27
N TYR A 6 8.66 5.96 -23.20
CA TYR A 6 7.42 6.67 -22.92
C TYR A 6 6.54 5.94 -21.91
N PHE A 7 6.40 4.63 -22.06
CA PHE A 7 5.60 3.82 -21.13
C PHE A 7 6.17 3.88 -19.72
N VAL A 8 7.48 3.76 -19.58
CA VAL A 8 8.14 3.81 -18.27
C VAL A 8 7.93 5.17 -17.60
N GLU A 9 8.11 6.24 -18.36
CA GLU A 9 7.90 7.60 -17.84
C GLU A 9 6.47 7.81 -17.35
N GLN A 10 5.47 7.33 -18.10
CA GLN A 10 4.07 7.44 -17.72
C GLN A 10 3.78 6.68 -16.41
N TYR A 11 4.32 5.48 -16.26
CA TYR A 11 4.15 4.70 -15.05
C TYR A 11 4.85 5.32 -13.85
N VAL A 12 6.03 5.89 -14.04
CA VAL A 12 6.75 6.58 -12.98
C VAL A 12 5.99 7.83 -12.54
N MET A 13 5.42 8.58 -13.48
CA MET A 13 4.59 9.74 -13.16
C MET A 13 3.34 9.32 -12.39
N LEU A 14 2.67 8.26 -12.83
CA LEU A 14 1.50 7.73 -12.12
C LEU A 14 1.86 7.29 -10.70
N ALA A 15 2.97 6.58 -10.56
CA ALA A 15 3.46 6.16 -9.25
C ALA A 15 3.74 7.35 -8.34
N GLY A 16 4.34 8.40 -8.88
CA GLY A 16 4.60 9.64 -8.14
C GLY A 16 3.33 10.32 -7.67
N VAL A 17 2.30 10.38 -8.52
CA VAL A 17 0.99 10.94 -8.16
C VAL A 17 0.33 10.10 -7.06
N LEU A 18 0.32 8.79 -7.20
CA LEU A 18 -0.26 7.88 -6.21
C LEU A 18 0.46 7.99 -4.86
N PHE A 19 1.77 8.06 -4.89
CA PHE A 19 2.56 8.21 -3.66
C PHE A 19 2.24 9.54 -2.97
N THR A 20 2.16 10.62 -3.73
CA THR A 20 1.81 11.94 -3.19
C THR A 20 0.41 11.95 -2.59
N LEU A 21 -0.57 11.34 -3.26
CA LEU A 21 -1.92 11.21 -2.74
C LEU A 21 -1.94 10.41 -1.45
N GLY A 22 -1.16 9.34 -1.37
CA GLY A 22 -1.01 8.55 -0.16
C GLY A 22 -0.43 9.37 0.98
N CYS A 23 0.62 10.15 0.72
CA CYS A 23 1.22 11.03 1.72
C CYS A 23 0.23 12.07 2.24
N VAL A 24 -0.50 12.71 1.33
CA VAL A 24 -1.50 13.71 1.70
C VAL A 24 -2.60 13.07 2.56
N GLY A 25 -3.12 11.92 2.14
CA GLY A 25 -4.14 11.20 2.89
C GLY A 25 -3.67 10.83 4.29
N PHE A 26 -2.43 10.38 4.41
CA PHE A 26 -1.84 10.02 5.70
C PHE A 26 -1.75 11.22 6.65
N LEU A 27 -1.32 12.37 6.12
CA LEU A 27 -1.09 13.56 6.94
C LEU A 27 -2.39 14.30 7.30
N VAL A 28 -3.38 14.27 6.41
CA VAL A 28 -4.61 15.06 6.57
C VAL A 28 -5.66 14.34 7.42
N ARG A 29 -5.76 13.02 7.31
CA ARG A 29 -6.79 12.24 8.01
C ARG A 29 -6.25 11.64 9.30
N ARG A 30 -7.05 11.77 10.37
CA ARG A 30 -6.71 11.21 11.69
C ARG A 30 -7.23 9.79 11.89
N ASN A 31 -8.11 9.32 11.01
CA ASN A 31 -8.68 7.98 11.11
C ASN A 31 -7.61 6.93 10.79
N VAL A 32 -7.44 5.96 11.69
CA VAL A 32 -6.43 4.90 11.56
C VAL A 32 -6.64 4.07 10.28
N LEU A 33 -7.90 3.78 9.93
CA LEU A 33 -8.21 3.03 8.72
C LEU A 33 -7.77 3.79 7.47
N VAL A 34 -8.04 5.09 7.42
CA VAL A 34 -7.63 5.95 6.31
C VAL A 34 -6.11 6.03 6.24
N GLN A 35 -5.43 6.11 7.39
CA GLN A 35 -3.97 6.10 7.44
C GLN A 35 -3.39 4.79 6.92
N LEU A 36 -3.98 3.65 7.27
CA LEU A 36 -3.57 2.34 6.75
C LEU A 36 -3.76 2.26 5.24
N MET A 37 -4.91 2.73 4.75
CA MET A 37 -5.18 2.79 3.31
C MET A 37 -4.18 3.69 2.58
N SER A 38 -3.80 4.80 3.20
CA SER A 38 -2.82 5.74 2.64
C SER A 38 -1.42 5.10 2.54
N ILE A 39 -1.01 4.37 3.58
CA ILE A 39 0.26 3.62 3.57
C ILE A 39 0.21 2.56 2.46
N GLU A 40 -0.89 1.83 2.34
CA GLU A 40 -1.10 0.83 1.31
C GLU A 40 -0.94 1.44 -0.09
N LEU A 41 -1.54 2.61 -0.30
CA LEU A 41 -1.44 3.34 -1.56
C LEU A 41 0.00 3.74 -1.86
N MET A 42 0.74 4.21 -0.86
CA MET A 42 2.16 4.55 -1.01
C MET A 42 3.01 3.34 -1.36
N LEU A 43 2.76 2.20 -0.71
CA LEU A 43 3.48 0.96 -0.98
C LEU A 43 3.17 0.43 -2.39
N ASN A 44 1.91 0.52 -2.81
CA ASN A 44 1.51 0.17 -4.17
C ASN A 44 2.19 1.07 -5.22
N ALA A 45 2.33 2.36 -4.91
CA ALA A 45 3.04 3.29 -5.78
C ALA A 45 4.51 2.90 -5.96
N VAL A 46 5.18 2.51 -4.86
CA VAL A 46 6.56 2.02 -4.92
C VAL A 46 6.65 0.73 -5.74
N ASN A 47 5.72 -0.20 -5.55
CA ASN A 47 5.68 -1.44 -6.32
C ASN A 47 5.50 -1.16 -7.82
N LEU A 48 4.62 -0.24 -8.16
CA LEU A 48 4.40 0.18 -9.55
C LEU A 48 5.66 0.76 -10.17
N MET A 49 6.39 1.57 -9.41
CA MET A 49 7.67 2.15 -9.84
C MET A 49 8.72 1.05 -10.09
N LEU A 50 8.81 0.08 -9.18
CA LEU A 50 9.73 -1.05 -9.32
C LEU A 50 9.40 -1.88 -10.57
N VAL A 51 8.13 -2.15 -10.82
CA VAL A 51 7.70 -2.87 -12.03
C VAL A 51 8.06 -2.08 -13.29
N ALA A 52 7.84 -0.77 -13.27
CA ALA A 52 8.19 0.09 -14.41
C ALA A 52 9.68 0.07 -14.73
N PHE A 53 10.53 0.19 -13.71
CA PHE A 53 11.98 0.11 -13.88
C PHE A 53 12.43 -1.26 -14.36
N ASN A 54 11.81 -2.33 -13.85
CA ASN A 54 12.11 -3.69 -14.28
C ASN A 54 11.82 -3.89 -15.77
N ARG A 55 10.79 -3.23 -16.29
CA ARG A 55 10.41 -3.34 -17.70
C ARG A 55 11.47 -2.76 -18.63
N GLN A 56 12.28 -1.81 -18.17
CA GLN A 56 13.41 -1.27 -18.94
C GLN A 56 14.52 -2.30 -19.15
N HIS A 57 14.60 -3.31 -18.30
CA HIS A 57 15.67 -4.31 -18.29
C HIS A 57 15.16 -5.68 -18.68
N MET A 58 14.25 -5.77 -19.66
CA MET A 58 13.59 -7.02 -20.05
C MET A 58 14.55 -8.08 -20.61
N ALA A 59 15.77 -7.67 -21.01
CA ALA A 59 16.78 -8.62 -21.51
C ALA A 59 17.41 -9.46 -20.41
N ASP A 60 17.21 -9.10 -19.14
CA ASP A 60 17.79 -9.79 -18.00
C ASP A 60 16.78 -10.77 -17.40
N GLN A 61 17.17 -12.05 -17.25
CA GLN A 61 16.33 -13.07 -16.64
C GLN A 61 16.03 -12.80 -15.15
N ASN A 62 16.77 -11.87 -14.55
CA ASN A 62 16.56 -11.43 -13.17
C ASN A 62 15.19 -10.75 -12.97
N GLY A 63 14.56 -10.31 -14.06
CA GLY A 63 13.25 -9.65 -14.00
C GLY A 63 12.14 -10.51 -13.44
N GLN A 64 12.15 -11.82 -13.72
CA GLN A 64 11.14 -12.75 -13.19
C GLN A 64 11.28 -12.94 -11.68
N VAL A 65 12.50 -13.10 -11.19
CA VAL A 65 12.76 -13.20 -9.75
C VAL A 65 12.32 -11.94 -9.03
N PHE A 66 12.58 -10.80 -9.63
CA PHE A 66 12.19 -9.50 -9.08
C PHE A 66 10.68 -9.36 -9.02
N ALA A 67 9.97 -9.80 -10.06
CA ALA A 67 8.51 -9.80 -10.09
C ALA A 67 7.91 -10.68 -8.99
N PHE A 68 8.46 -11.87 -8.79
CA PHE A 68 8.04 -12.74 -7.68
C PHE A 68 8.27 -12.08 -6.32
N PHE A 69 9.40 -11.40 -6.17
CA PHE A 69 9.72 -10.68 -4.94
C PHE A 69 8.68 -9.58 -4.68
N ILE A 70 8.33 -8.80 -5.70
CA ILE A 70 7.31 -7.75 -5.58
C ILE A 70 5.96 -8.33 -5.18
N ILE A 71 5.56 -9.43 -5.80
CA ILE A 71 4.29 -10.11 -5.46
C ILE A 71 4.30 -10.59 -4.01
N ALA A 72 5.40 -11.18 -3.57
CA ALA A 72 5.54 -11.66 -2.19
C ALA A 72 5.44 -10.51 -1.19
N VAL A 73 6.11 -9.39 -1.46
CA VAL A 73 6.06 -8.21 -0.61
C VAL A 73 4.64 -7.63 -0.57
N ALA A 74 3.98 -7.53 -1.73
CA ALA A 74 2.60 -7.04 -1.80
C ALA A 74 1.64 -7.93 -1.01
N ALA A 75 1.79 -9.25 -1.11
CA ALA A 75 0.98 -10.19 -0.35
C ALA A 75 1.22 -10.05 1.16
N ALA A 76 2.46 -9.89 1.58
CA ALA A 76 2.82 -9.68 2.97
C ALA A 76 2.21 -8.37 3.51
N GLU A 77 2.24 -7.31 2.73
CA GLU A 77 1.66 -6.01 3.08
C GLU A 77 0.15 -6.13 3.32
N VAL A 78 -0.56 -6.83 2.43
CA VAL A 78 -2.01 -7.06 2.57
C VAL A 78 -2.31 -7.88 3.82
N ALA A 79 -1.54 -8.94 4.08
CA ALA A 79 -1.72 -9.78 5.25
C ALA A 79 -1.52 -9.01 6.55
N VAL A 80 -0.45 -8.22 6.64
CA VAL A 80 -0.16 -7.39 7.82
C VAL A 80 -1.22 -6.30 7.97
N GLY A 81 -1.62 -5.66 6.89
CA GLY A 81 -2.66 -4.64 6.90
C GLY A 81 -3.99 -5.18 7.42
N LEU A 82 -4.41 -6.35 6.94
CA LEU A 82 -5.63 -7.01 7.40
C LEU A 82 -5.53 -7.39 8.89
N ALA A 83 -4.38 -7.89 9.32
CA ALA A 83 -4.17 -8.25 10.73
C ALA A 83 -4.31 -7.02 11.63
N ILE A 84 -3.73 -5.90 11.23
CA ILE A 84 -3.83 -4.63 11.99
C ILE A 84 -5.28 -4.16 12.06
N VAL A 85 -6.00 -4.20 10.94
CA VAL A 85 -7.40 -3.79 10.87
C VAL A 85 -8.26 -4.66 11.79
N LEU A 86 -8.07 -5.97 11.75
CA LEU A 86 -8.81 -6.89 12.62
C LEU A 86 -8.51 -6.64 14.10
N ALA A 87 -7.25 -6.45 14.44
CA ALA A 87 -6.85 -6.14 15.81
C ALA A 87 -7.48 -4.83 16.30
N PHE A 88 -7.47 -3.82 15.45
CA PHE A 88 -8.09 -2.53 15.75
C PHE A 88 -9.59 -2.65 16.00
N TYR A 89 -10.30 -3.39 15.15
CA TYR A 89 -11.74 -3.60 15.31
C TYR A 89 -12.07 -4.37 16.59
N ARG A 90 -11.27 -5.36 16.92
CA ARG A 90 -11.47 -6.12 18.17
C ARG A 90 -11.30 -5.26 19.42
N LEU A 91 -10.29 -4.40 19.41
CA LEU A 91 -10.05 -3.47 20.52
C LEU A 91 -11.19 -2.47 20.63
N LYS A 92 -11.66 -1.92 19.52
CA LYS A 92 -12.76 -0.96 19.51
C LYS A 92 -14.06 -1.59 20.01
N SER A 93 -14.37 -2.81 19.57
CA SER A 93 -15.55 -3.55 20.04
C SER A 93 -15.48 -3.83 21.53
N SER A 94 -14.31 -4.23 22.03
CA SER A 94 -14.07 -4.50 23.44
C SER A 94 -14.31 -3.25 24.29
N VAL A 95 -13.75 -2.11 23.89
CA VAL A 95 -13.91 -0.84 24.61
C VAL A 95 -15.37 -0.40 24.61
N GLN A 96 -16.07 -0.49 23.49
CA GLN A 96 -17.48 -0.13 23.40
C GLN A 96 -18.36 -1.05 24.28
N SER A 97 -18.02 -2.32 24.33
CA SER A 97 -18.74 -3.28 25.18
C SER A 97 -18.56 -2.95 26.66
N ASP A 98 -17.33 -2.60 27.08
CA ASP A 98 -17.05 -2.20 28.45
C ASP A 98 -17.77 -0.91 28.82
N GLU A 99 -17.81 0.07 27.93
CA GLU A 99 -18.53 1.32 28.13
C GLU A 99 -20.05 1.07 28.28
N ALA A 100 -20.61 0.19 27.47
CA ALA A 100 -22.02 -0.17 27.55
C ALA A 100 -22.34 -0.84 28.86
N ASP A 101 -21.47 -1.70 29.38
CA ASP A 101 -21.63 -2.36 30.67
C ASP A 101 -21.57 -1.37 31.83
N GLN A 102 -20.66 -0.40 31.77
CA GLN A 102 -20.55 0.65 32.79
C GLN A 102 -21.80 1.53 32.84
N LEU A 103 -22.40 1.83 31.69
CA LEU A 103 -23.62 2.61 31.60
C LEU A 103 -24.85 1.86 32.13
N ARG A 104 -24.80 0.53 32.16
CA ARG A 104 -25.88 -0.32 32.61
C ARG A 104 -26.00 -0.38 34.13
N HIS A 105 -24.90 -0.14 34.81
CA HIS A 105 -24.80 -0.18 36.25
C HIS A 105 -24.54 1.19 36.84
#